data_ee06d13fef460925495d0a6e1c61b227
#
_entry.id   ee06d13fef460925495d0a6e1c61b227
#
_cell.length_a   1.000
_cell.length_b   1.000
_cell.length_c   1.000
_cell.angle_alpha   90.00
_cell.angle_beta   90.00
_cell.angle_gamma   90.00
#
_symmetry.space_group_name_H-M   'P 1'
#
loop_
_entity.id
_entity.type
_entity.pdbx_description
1 polymer ?
#
loop_
_entity_poly.entity_id
_entity_poly.type
_entity_poly.pdbx_seq_one_letter_code
_entity_poly.pdbx_strand_id
1 'polypeptide(L)'
;TLLASSAASDVYKRQVFRIMEIEKFISYLFLTFILAIACFNVIGSLSMLILDKREDVETLRNLGADDRLIARIFLFEGRLISLFGALSGIILGLLFCYIQQRFGIISLGGGSGGFIVDAYPVSVHATDVILIFVTVITVGFLSVWYPVHYLTKRLLKR
;
A
#
# COMPACT_ATOMS: atom_id res chain seq x y z
N THR A 1 -9.22 -50.43 0.49
CA THR A 1 -8.77 -49.51 1.56
C THR A 1 -7.86 -48.38 1.03
N LEU A 2 -6.95 -48.66 0.07
CA LEU A 2 -6.02 -47.65 -0.50
C LEU A 2 -6.76 -46.56 -1.32
N LEU A 3 -7.79 -46.92 -2.06
CA LEU A 3 -8.59 -45.95 -2.88
C LEU A 3 -9.40 -45.00 -1.98
N ALA A 4 -9.91 -45.46 -0.86
CA ALA A 4 -10.66 -44.63 0.09
C ALA A 4 -9.71 -43.65 0.82
N SER A 5 -8.49 -44.07 1.14
CA SER A 5 -7.46 -43.20 1.72
C SER A 5 -6.98 -42.11 0.76
N SER A 6 -6.82 -42.45 -0.53
CA SER A 6 -6.46 -41.48 -1.57
C SER A 6 -7.59 -40.46 -1.79
N ALA A 7 -8.85 -40.89 -1.88
CA ALA A 7 -9.98 -39.99 -2.02
C ALA A 7 -10.17 -39.03 -0.83
N ALA A 8 -9.98 -39.53 0.39
CA ALA A 8 -10.01 -38.70 1.60
C ALA A 8 -8.87 -37.65 1.62
N SER A 9 -7.67 -38.05 1.18
CA SER A 9 -6.53 -37.15 1.03
C SER A 9 -6.78 -36.05 0.00
N ASP A 10 -7.42 -36.38 -1.13
CA ASP A 10 -7.72 -35.40 -2.17
C ASP A 10 -8.83 -34.41 -1.76
N VAL A 11 -9.83 -34.87 -1.00
CA VAL A 11 -10.88 -34.01 -0.44
C VAL A 11 -10.27 -33.06 0.59
N TYR A 12 -9.38 -33.55 1.46
CA TYR A 12 -8.69 -32.71 2.44
C TYR A 12 -7.79 -31.67 1.79
N LYS A 13 -7.03 -32.02 0.77
CA LYS A 13 -6.22 -31.07 -0.02
C LYS A 13 -7.09 -29.99 -0.65
N ARG A 14 -8.22 -30.35 -1.27
CA ARG A 14 -9.14 -29.37 -1.86
C ARG A 14 -9.74 -28.41 -0.82
N GLN A 15 -10.06 -28.89 0.37
CA GLN A 15 -10.55 -28.05 1.46
C GLN A 15 -9.47 -27.05 1.92
N VAL A 16 -8.24 -27.50 2.09
CA VAL A 16 -7.11 -26.64 2.48
C VAL A 16 -6.85 -25.57 1.41
N PHE A 17 -6.86 -25.95 0.13
CA PHE A 17 -6.70 -24.97 -0.97
C PHE A 17 -7.81 -23.91 -0.97
N ARG A 18 -9.06 -24.28 -0.75
CA ARG A 18 -10.18 -23.33 -0.65
C ARG A 18 -10.02 -22.36 0.52
N ILE A 19 -9.59 -22.86 1.68
CA ILE A 19 -9.35 -22.01 2.87
C ILE A 19 -8.25 -21.00 2.55
N MET A 20 -7.16 -21.43 1.94
CA MET A 20 -6.04 -20.54 1.56
C MET A 20 -6.48 -19.49 0.51
N GLU A 21 -7.37 -19.86 -0.41
CA GLU A 21 -7.90 -18.95 -1.43
C GLU A 21 -8.82 -17.87 -0.81
N ILE A 22 -9.68 -18.27 0.13
CA ILE A 22 -10.52 -17.35 0.90
C ILE A 22 -9.67 -16.41 1.76
N GLU A 23 -8.65 -16.94 2.44
CA GLU A 23 -7.71 -16.14 3.26
C GLU A 23 -6.98 -15.08 2.42
N LYS A 24 -6.50 -15.45 1.23
CA LYS A 24 -5.91 -14.51 0.29
C LYS A 24 -6.90 -13.42 -0.14
N PHE A 25 -8.13 -13.81 -0.47
CA PHE A 25 -9.16 -12.85 -0.88
C PHE A 25 -9.49 -11.84 0.23
N ILE A 26 -9.65 -12.32 1.46
CA ILE A 26 -9.88 -11.47 2.64
C ILE A 26 -8.69 -10.53 2.85
N SER A 27 -7.47 -11.03 2.75
CA SER A 27 -6.24 -10.22 2.88
C SER A 27 -6.17 -9.12 1.82
N TYR A 28 -6.48 -9.42 0.56
CA TYR A 28 -6.56 -8.41 -0.50
C TYR A 28 -7.63 -7.36 -0.24
N LEU A 29 -8.78 -7.76 0.30
CA LEU A 29 -9.85 -6.84 0.65
C LEU A 29 -9.39 -5.86 1.74
N PHE A 30 -8.77 -6.35 2.81
CA PHE A 30 -8.21 -5.50 3.87
C PHE A 30 -7.12 -4.56 3.35
N LEU A 31 -6.20 -5.07 2.53
CA LEU A 31 -5.14 -4.25 1.92
C LEU A 31 -5.72 -3.14 1.04
N THR A 32 -6.80 -3.44 0.29
CA THR A 32 -7.49 -2.45 -0.53
C THR A 32 -8.14 -1.36 0.33
N PHE A 33 -8.77 -1.71 1.46
CA PHE A 33 -9.33 -0.74 2.39
C PHE A 33 -8.25 0.15 3.01
N ILE A 34 -7.14 -0.44 3.47
CA ILE A 34 -6.02 0.32 4.04
C ILE A 34 -5.44 1.28 2.99
N LEU A 35 -5.28 0.83 1.74
CA LEU A 35 -4.81 1.65 0.65
C LEU A 35 -5.78 2.80 0.33
N ALA A 36 -7.09 2.54 0.35
CA ALA A 36 -8.10 3.58 0.17
C ALA A 36 -8.04 4.65 1.25
N ILE A 37 -7.93 4.26 2.53
CA ILE A 37 -7.75 5.19 3.65
C ILE A 37 -6.46 6.01 3.47
N ALA A 38 -5.36 5.39 3.08
CA ALA A 38 -4.10 6.07 2.81
C ALA A 38 -4.24 7.11 1.67
N CYS A 39 -4.99 6.79 0.61
CA CYS A 39 -5.27 7.73 -0.47
C CYS A 39 -6.05 8.97 0.00
N PHE A 40 -7.10 8.77 0.82
CA PHE A 40 -7.84 9.88 1.40
C PHE A 40 -6.97 10.78 2.27
N ASN A 41 -6.07 10.18 3.05
CA ASN A 41 -5.11 10.92 3.87
C ASN A 41 -4.15 11.78 3.02
N VAL A 42 -3.62 11.22 1.94
CA VAL A 42 -2.76 11.96 1.00
C VAL A 42 -3.52 13.09 0.32
N ILE A 43 -4.76 12.86 -0.13
CA ILE A 43 -5.62 13.89 -0.74
C ILE A 43 -5.88 15.03 0.25
N GLY A 44 -6.22 14.72 1.49
CA GLY A 44 -6.48 15.70 2.55
C GLY A 44 -5.24 16.54 2.88
N SER A 45 -4.12 15.89 3.12
CA SER A 45 -2.84 16.52 3.44
C SER A 45 -2.36 17.44 2.31
N LEU A 46 -2.42 16.97 1.07
CA LEU A 46 -2.01 17.76 -0.08
C LEU A 46 -2.95 18.95 -0.33
N SER A 47 -4.25 18.78 -0.09
CA SER A 47 -5.23 19.86 -0.20
C SER A 47 -4.96 20.95 0.83
N MET A 48 -4.62 20.60 2.06
CA MET A 48 -4.24 21.54 3.10
C MET A 48 -2.94 22.27 2.74
N LEU A 49 -1.93 21.53 2.29
CA LEU A 49 -0.66 22.09 1.84
C LEU A 49 -0.85 23.16 0.75
N ILE A 50 -1.68 22.89 -0.26
CA ILE A 50 -1.97 23.84 -1.34
C ILE A 50 -2.65 25.10 -0.80
N LEU A 51 -3.53 24.98 0.20
CA LEU A 51 -4.21 26.11 0.82
C LEU A 51 -3.26 26.94 1.68
N ASP A 52 -2.39 26.29 2.45
CA ASP A 52 -1.38 26.96 3.29
C ASP A 52 -0.36 27.74 2.43
N LYS A 53 -0.04 27.21 1.25
CA LYS A 53 0.90 27.83 0.30
C LYS A 53 0.27 28.83 -0.66
N ARG A 54 -0.96 29.25 -0.40
CA ARG A 54 -1.70 30.14 -1.29
C ARG A 54 -1.00 31.49 -1.52
N GLU A 55 -0.45 32.08 -0.49
CA GLU A 55 0.28 33.38 -0.58
C GLU A 55 1.55 33.25 -1.42
N ASP A 56 2.29 32.12 -1.24
CA ASP A 56 3.48 31.83 -2.04
C ASP A 56 3.11 31.65 -3.53
N VAL A 57 1.98 30.99 -3.82
CA VAL A 57 1.44 30.81 -5.18
C VAL A 57 1.08 32.15 -5.81
N GLU A 58 0.45 33.05 -5.05
CA GLU A 58 0.08 34.37 -5.52
C GLU A 58 1.32 35.23 -5.83
N THR A 59 2.34 35.15 -4.99
CA THR A 59 3.64 35.80 -5.21
C THR A 59 4.33 35.29 -6.48
N LEU A 60 4.37 33.95 -6.67
CA LEU A 60 4.91 33.33 -7.90
C LEU A 60 4.17 33.80 -9.14
N ARG A 61 2.85 33.93 -9.06
CA ARG A 61 2.01 34.39 -10.15
C ARG A 61 2.29 35.85 -10.50
N ASN A 62 2.46 36.71 -9.49
CA ASN A 62 2.79 38.14 -9.68
C ASN A 62 4.18 38.30 -10.32
N LEU A 63 5.08 37.32 -10.13
CA LEU A 63 6.37 37.22 -10.80
C LEU A 63 6.30 36.65 -12.22
N GLY A 64 5.09 36.29 -12.70
CA GLY A 64 4.86 35.78 -14.05
C GLY A 64 4.88 34.26 -14.20
N ALA A 65 4.77 33.51 -13.11
CA ALA A 65 4.68 32.05 -13.19
C ALA A 65 3.36 31.61 -13.83
N ASP A 66 3.44 30.70 -14.81
CA ASP A 66 2.29 30.09 -15.45
C ASP A 66 1.60 29.06 -14.51
N ASP A 67 0.29 28.96 -14.65
CA ASP A 67 -0.55 28.01 -13.90
C ASP A 67 -0.05 26.56 -13.99
N ARG A 68 0.52 26.19 -15.15
CA ARG A 68 1.11 24.88 -15.39
C ARG A 68 2.40 24.66 -14.56
N LEU A 69 3.17 25.71 -14.36
CA LEU A 69 4.39 25.64 -13.54
C LEU A 69 4.01 25.39 -12.08
N ILE A 70 3.05 26.13 -11.56
CA ILE A 70 2.54 25.98 -10.19
C ILE A 70 1.98 24.57 -9.95
N ALA A 71 1.13 24.08 -10.86
CA ALA A 71 0.61 22.71 -10.78
C ALA A 71 1.72 21.66 -10.81
N ARG A 72 2.77 21.87 -11.62
CA ARG A 72 3.91 20.95 -11.71
C ARG A 72 4.72 20.88 -10.42
N ILE A 73 4.87 21.99 -9.70
CA ILE A 73 5.55 22.04 -8.40
C ILE A 73 4.83 21.13 -7.40
N PHE A 74 3.52 21.29 -7.22
CA PHE A 74 2.73 20.47 -6.30
C PHE A 74 2.66 18.99 -6.72
N LEU A 75 2.61 18.71 -8.04
CA LEU A 75 2.69 17.35 -8.54
C LEU A 75 4.04 16.69 -8.23
N PHE A 76 5.13 17.45 -8.34
CA PHE A 76 6.47 16.96 -8.03
C PHE A 76 6.62 16.67 -6.53
N GLU A 77 6.12 17.56 -5.69
CA GLU A 77 6.10 17.38 -4.24
C GLU A 77 5.31 16.13 -3.82
N GLY A 78 4.09 15.96 -4.35
CA GLY A 78 3.29 14.77 -4.06
C GLY A 78 3.93 13.46 -4.56
N ARG A 79 4.67 13.50 -5.68
CA ARG A 79 5.46 12.35 -6.16
C ARG A 79 6.60 12.01 -5.20
N LEU A 80 7.31 13.01 -4.68
CA LEU A 80 8.36 12.79 -3.71
C LEU A 80 7.81 12.16 -2.44
N ILE A 81 6.71 12.68 -1.90
CA ILE A 81 6.04 12.12 -0.72
C ILE A 81 5.67 10.65 -0.96
N SER A 82 5.04 10.34 -2.10
CA SER A 82 4.66 8.97 -2.45
C SER A 82 5.88 8.04 -2.60
N LEU A 83 6.96 8.51 -3.21
CA LEU A 83 8.18 7.73 -3.40
C LEU A 83 8.87 7.43 -2.07
N PHE A 84 9.08 8.44 -1.23
CA PHE A 84 9.67 8.25 0.10
C PHE A 84 8.80 7.37 0.99
N GLY A 85 7.47 7.55 0.95
CA GLY A 85 6.53 6.71 1.67
C GLY A 85 6.59 5.25 1.22
N ALA A 86 6.62 4.99 -0.08
CA ALA A 86 6.72 3.65 -0.63
C ALA A 86 8.06 2.97 -0.25
N LEU A 87 9.18 3.69 -0.37
CA LEU A 87 10.50 3.16 -0.02
C LEU A 87 10.60 2.84 1.47
N SER A 88 10.19 3.77 2.34
CA SER A 88 10.22 3.54 3.79
C SER A 88 9.26 2.41 4.20
N GLY A 89 8.09 2.33 3.60
CA GLY A 89 7.13 1.24 3.84
C GLY A 89 7.68 -0.13 3.47
N ILE A 90 8.36 -0.25 2.31
CA ILE A 90 8.99 -1.50 1.89
C ILE A 90 10.14 -1.88 2.83
N ILE A 91 11.00 -0.94 3.19
CA ILE A 91 12.12 -1.20 4.11
C ILE A 91 11.59 -1.70 5.45
N LEU A 92 10.60 -1.03 6.04
CA LEU A 92 9.99 -1.46 7.30
C LEU A 92 9.29 -2.82 7.16
N GLY A 93 8.53 -3.04 6.08
CA GLY A 93 7.87 -4.31 5.83
C GLY A 93 8.85 -5.48 5.70
N LEU A 94 9.92 -5.32 4.93
CA LEU A 94 10.98 -6.32 4.81
C LEU A 94 11.72 -6.56 6.13
N LEU A 95 11.95 -5.51 6.91
CA LEU A 95 12.54 -5.61 8.23
C LEU A 95 11.66 -6.44 9.17
N PHE A 96 10.35 -6.20 9.20
CA PHE A 96 9.40 -6.99 9.97
C PHE A 96 9.36 -8.46 9.51
N CYS A 97 9.35 -8.70 8.20
CA CYS A 97 9.42 -10.07 7.65
C CYS A 97 10.72 -10.78 8.08
N TYR A 98 11.85 -10.09 8.03
CA TYR A 98 13.14 -10.64 8.46
C TYR A 98 13.17 -10.96 9.96
N ILE A 99 12.66 -10.06 10.80
CA ILE A 99 12.56 -10.25 12.25
C ILE A 99 11.65 -11.46 12.55
N GLN A 100 10.51 -11.55 11.89
CA GLN A 100 9.60 -12.68 12.02
C GLN A 100 10.26 -14.01 11.63
N GLN A 101 10.97 -14.04 10.51
CA GLN A 101 11.67 -15.23 10.04
C GLN A 101 12.81 -15.66 10.96
N ARG A 102 13.50 -14.69 11.60
CA ARG A 102 14.65 -14.97 12.47
C ARG A 102 14.24 -15.32 13.91
N PHE A 103 13.23 -14.64 14.43
CA PHE A 103 12.84 -14.73 15.85
C PHE A 103 11.52 -15.45 16.09
N GLY A 104 10.70 -15.68 15.04
CA GLY A 104 9.42 -16.38 15.18
C GLY A 104 8.45 -15.73 16.16
N ILE A 105 8.40 -14.38 16.22
CA ILE A 105 7.63 -13.63 17.23
C ILE A 105 6.15 -13.99 17.20
N ILE A 106 5.62 -14.25 16.00
CA ILE A 106 4.23 -14.70 15.81
C ILE A 106 4.26 -16.22 15.70
N SER A 107 3.93 -16.90 16.79
CA SER A 107 3.78 -18.35 16.80
C SER A 107 2.33 -18.76 16.52
N LEU A 108 2.12 -19.87 15.83
CA LEU A 108 0.79 -20.43 15.46
C LEU A 108 0.04 -21.07 16.64
N GLY A 109 0.31 -20.68 17.88
CA GLY A 109 -0.43 -21.12 19.05
C GLY A 109 0.45 -21.73 20.14
N GLY A 110 0.57 -21.01 21.24
CA GLY A 110 1.03 -21.55 22.52
C GLY A 110 0.00 -22.48 23.12
N GLY A 111 0.01 -23.73 22.73
CA GLY A 111 -0.86 -24.75 23.35
C GLY A 111 -0.66 -26.09 22.68
N SER A 112 -0.33 -27.09 23.45
CA SER A 112 -0.10 -28.51 23.24
C SER A 112 -0.97 -29.20 22.16
N GLY A 113 -0.91 -28.77 20.91
CA GLY A 113 -1.70 -29.36 19.83
C GLY A 113 -0.93 -29.36 18.51
N GLY A 114 -0.17 -30.40 18.29
CA GLY A 114 0.06 -31.08 17.01
C GLY A 114 0.50 -30.31 15.75
N PHE A 115 0.89 -29.04 15.83
CA PHE A 115 1.45 -28.36 14.67
C PHE A 115 2.96 -28.62 14.59
N ILE A 116 3.38 -29.11 13.43
CA ILE A 116 4.78 -29.47 13.12
C ILE A 116 5.67 -28.22 12.96
N VAL A 117 5.07 -27.01 12.93
CA VAL A 117 5.74 -25.74 12.68
C VAL A 117 5.43 -24.76 13.82
N ASP A 118 6.43 -24.41 14.61
CA ASP A 118 6.30 -23.51 15.77
C ASP A 118 6.12 -22.03 15.41
N ALA A 119 6.52 -21.62 14.21
CA ALA A 119 6.45 -20.26 13.73
C ALA A 119 5.67 -20.15 12.40
N TYR A 120 4.95 -19.05 12.21
CA TYR A 120 4.25 -18.77 10.95
C TYR A 120 5.27 -18.66 9.80
N PRO A 121 5.19 -19.52 8.76
CA PRO A 121 6.13 -19.50 7.65
C PRO A 121 5.93 -18.25 6.79
N VAL A 122 6.90 -17.35 6.80
CA VAL A 122 6.90 -16.16 5.95
C VAL A 122 7.77 -16.41 4.73
N SER A 123 7.17 -16.42 3.55
CA SER A 123 7.90 -16.49 2.28
C SER A 123 7.76 -15.15 1.54
N VAL A 124 8.87 -14.44 1.39
CA VAL A 124 8.92 -13.17 0.65
C VAL A 124 9.40 -13.45 -0.78
N HIS A 125 8.54 -13.19 -1.75
CA HIS A 125 8.91 -13.27 -3.16
C HIS A 125 9.22 -11.88 -3.71
N ALA A 126 10.33 -11.73 -4.40
CA ALA A 126 10.74 -10.44 -4.99
C ALA A 126 9.68 -9.88 -5.96
N THR A 127 8.97 -10.75 -6.65
CA THR A 127 7.87 -10.39 -7.56
C THR A 127 6.75 -9.65 -6.84
N ASP A 128 6.38 -10.12 -5.63
CA ASP A 128 5.31 -9.52 -4.84
C ASP A 128 5.71 -8.13 -4.34
N VAL A 129 6.97 -7.97 -3.91
CA VAL A 129 7.51 -6.67 -3.49
C VAL A 129 7.48 -5.66 -4.63
N ILE A 130 7.91 -6.07 -5.84
CA ILE A 130 7.88 -5.20 -7.02
C ILE A 130 6.44 -4.82 -7.39
N LEU A 131 5.52 -5.78 -7.37
CA LEU A 131 4.12 -5.56 -7.68
C LEU A 131 3.47 -4.57 -6.69
N ILE A 132 3.71 -4.75 -5.39
CA ILE A 132 3.25 -3.84 -4.34
C ILE A 132 3.83 -2.44 -4.57
N PHE A 133 5.14 -2.34 -4.83
CA PHE A 133 5.80 -1.05 -5.09
C PHE A 133 5.16 -0.31 -6.26
N VAL A 134 4.98 -0.98 -7.40
CA VAL A 134 4.35 -0.40 -8.59
C VAL A 134 2.91 0.02 -8.30
N THR A 135 2.15 -0.80 -7.58
CA THR A 135 0.76 -0.48 -7.22
C THR A 135 0.69 0.76 -6.33
N VAL A 136 1.51 0.83 -5.28
CA VAL A 136 1.54 1.97 -4.34
C VAL A 136 1.94 3.26 -5.06
N ILE A 137 2.97 3.23 -5.91
CA ILE A 137 3.40 4.38 -6.70
C ILE A 137 2.29 4.83 -7.65
N THR A 138 1.64 3.91 -8.36
CA THR A 138 0.58 4.23 -9.32
C THR A 138 -0.62 4.87 -8.61
N VAL A 139 -1.08 4.26 -7.53
CA VAL A 139 -2.22 4.76 -6.75
C VAL A 139 -1.87 6.08 -6.05
N GLY A 140 -0.68 6.20 -5.49
CA GLY A 140 -0.18 7.44 -4.89
C GLY A 140 -0.14 8.59 -5.91
N PHE A 141 0.34 8.31 -7.12
CA PHE A 141 0.36 9.30 -8.20
C PHE A 141 -1.05 9.75 -8.62
N LEU A 142 -1.99 8.82 -8.76
CA LEU A 142 -3.39 9.13 -9.07
C LEU A 142 -4.04 9.97 -7.96
N SER A 143 -3.75 9.64 -6.69
CA SER A 143 -4.27 10.38 -5.52
C SER A 143 -3.78 11.82 -5.46
N VAL A 144 -2.54 12.08 -5.87
CA VAL A 144 -1.96 13.42 -5.94
C VAL A 144 -2.49 14.22 -7.12
N TRP A 145 -2.70 13.56 -8.26
CA TRP A 145 -3.12 14.23 -9.50
C TRP A 145 -4.49 14.90 -9.36
N TYR A 146 -5.42 14.25 -8.66
CA TYR A 146 -6.79 14.74 -8.48
C TYR A 146 -6.85 16.10 -7.74
N PRO A 147 -6.33 16.25 -6.49
CA PRO A 147 -6.41 17.51 -5.75
C PRO A 147 -5.61 18.63 -6.41
N VAL A 148 -4.43 18.33 -6.94
CA VAL A 148 -3.61 19.34 -7.62
C VAL A 148 -4.36 19.93 -8.81
N HIS A 149 -4.94 19.10 -9.66
CA HIS A 149 -5.64 19.59 -10.85
C HIS A 149 -6.92 20.35 -10.51
N TYR A 150 -7.65 19.90 -9.50
CA TYR A 150 -8.91 20.54 -9.08
C TYR A 150 -8.69 21.86 -8.34
N LEU A 151 -7.81 21.85 -7.34
CA LEU A 151 -7.54 23.04 -6.50
C LEU A 151 -6.79 24.12 -7.25
N THR A 152 -5.80 23.76 -8.06
CA THR A 152 -5.06 24.73 -8.87
C THR A 152 -6.02 25.45 -9.82
N LYS A 153 -6.90 24.74 -10.50
CA LYS A 153 -7.92 25.39 -11.36
C LYS A 153 -8.89 26.31 -10.58
N ARG A 154 -9.20 25.98 -9.34
CA ARG A 154 -10.16 26.76 -8.53
C ARG A 154 -9.52 28.01 -7.92
N LEU A 155 -8.27 27.92 -7.50
CA LEU A 155 -7.49 29.06 -7.01
C LEU A 155 -7.13 30.05 -8.11
N LEU A 156 -7.00 29.55 -9.36
CA LEU A 156 -6.60 30.33 -10.51
C LEU A 156 -7.79 31.00 -11.24
N LYS A 157 -9.02 30.61 -10.93
CA LYS A 157 -10.25 31.23 -11.51
C LYS A 157 -10.74 32.47 -10.75
N ARG A 158 -10.02 32.92 -9.70
CA ARG A 158 -10.25 34.19 -9.02
C ARG A 158 -9.12 35.17 -9.33
#